data_34d489d9418c9ae29577464fe52c5dab
#
_entry.id   34d489d9418c9ae29577464fe52c5dab
#
_cell.length_a   1.000
_cell.length_b   1.000
_cell.length_c   1.000
_cell.angle_alpha   90.00
_cell.angle_beta   90.00
_cell.angle_gamma   90.00
#
_symmetry.space_group_name_H-M   'P 1'
#
loop_
_entity.id
_entity.type
_entity.pdbx_description
1 polymer ?
#
loop_
_entity_poly.entity_id
_entity_poly.type
_entity_poly.pdbx_seq_one_letter_code
_entity_poly.pdbx_strand_id
1 'polypeptide(L)'
;EILAKGGNAVDAAVTIQYTLGLVEPQSSGIGGGGFTLIFMKEQNRLYTFDGRETAPANIPLNFFEKYKGSRNKFYELVTNPASVGVPSIPLLLEHIHKKFGRLPWHDLHDNPINLSKKGFLISPRLNALVSRDKFLNTSKNSKDYFFNSNSEINSVKPIGFLLKNK
;
A
#
# COMPACT_ATOMS: atom_id res chain seq x y z
N GLU A 1 14.28 -5.44 -13.54
CA GLU A 1 13.99 -4.48 -14.60
C GLU A 1 14.65 -3.12 -14.31
N ILE A 2 14.36 -2.45 -13.19
CA ILE A 2 14.92 -1.13 -12.85
C ILE A 2 16.45 -1.15 -12.81
N LEU A 3 17.05 -2.11 -12.12
CA LEU A 3 18.51 -2.25 -12.07
C LEU A 3 19.12 -2.50 -13.45
N ALA A 4 18.45 -3.26 -14.32
CA ALA A 4 18.88 -3.52 -15.69
C ALA A 4 18.83 -2.27 -16.59
N LYS A 5 18.03 -1.26 -16.24
CA LYS A 5 17.98 0.05 -16.90
C LYS A 5 19.04 1.03 -16.38
N GLY A 6 19.94 0.60 -15.50
CA GLY A 6 20.96 1.45 -14.88
C GLY A 6 20.52 2.15 -13.60
N GLY A 7 19.32 1.88 -13.11
CA GLY A 7 18.86 2.36 -11.81
C GLY A 7 19.62 1.72 -10.64
N ASN A 8 19.45 2.29 -9.48
CA ASN A 8 20.04 1.80 -8.23
C ASN A 8 18.99 1.18 -7.29
N ALA A 9 19.40 0.82 -6.08
CA ALA A 9 18.52 0.22 -5.08
C ALA A 9 17.37 1.16 -4.65
N VAL A 10 17.59 2.47 -4.65
CA VAL A 10 16.55 3.46 -4.31
C VAL A 10 15.49 3.53 -5.41
N ASP A 11 15.90 3.58 -6.68
CA ASP A 11 14.98 3.54 -7.82
C ASP A 11 14.14 2.26 -7.80
N ALA A 12 14.78 1.12 -7.54
CA ALA A 12 14.10 -0.16 -7.41
C ALA A 12 13.10 -0.16 -6.23
N ALA A 13 13.47 0.39 -5.07
CA ALA A 13 12.60 0.48 -3.91
C ALA A 13 11.35 1.33 -4.18
N VAL A 14 11.49 2.46 -4.88
CA VAL A 14 10.36 3.30 -5.30
C VAL A 14 9.38 2.49 -6.16
N THR A 15 9.86 1.86 -7.23
CA THR A 15 9.02 1.05 -8.13
C THR A 15 8.36 -0.12 -7.41
N ILE A 16 9.10 -0.81 -6.53
CA ILE A 16 8.58 -1.92 -5.72
C ILE A 16 7.47 -1.44 -4.79
N GLN A 17 7.64 -0.32 -4.10
CA GLN A 17 6.65 0.20 -3.16
C GLN A 17 5.32 0.52 -3.86
N TYR A 18 5.35 1.17 -5.02
CA TYR A 18 4.13 1.41 -5.81
C TYR A 18 3.51 0.12 -6.36
N THR A 19 4.35 -0.82 -6.79
CA THR A 19 3.87 -2.14 -7.27
C THR A 19 3.21 -2.93 -6.14
N LEU A 20 3.82 -2.97 -4.94
CA LEU A 20 3.26 -3.65 -3.77
C LEU A 20 1.93 -3.03 -3.33
N GLY A 21 1.79 -1.70 -3.39
CA GLY A 21 0.52 -1.04 -3.10
C GLY A 21 -0.62 -1.48 -4.02
N LEU A 22 -0.30 -2.00 -5.21
CA LEU A 22 -1.26 -2.55 -6.16
C LEU A 22 -1.53 -4.05 -5.94
N VAL A 23 -0.48 -4.87 -5.82
CA VAL A 23 -0.60 -6.34 -5.82
C VAL A 23 -0.76 -6.95 -4.42
N GLU A 24 -0.38 -6.20 -3.37
CA GLU A 24 -0.49 -6.57 -1.94
C GLU A 24 -1.14 -5.42 -1.14
N PRO A 25 -2.34 -4.95 -1.53
CA PRO A 25 -2.96 -3.74 -0.96
C PRO A 25 -3.30 -3.88 0.53
N GLN A 26 -3.39 -5.10 1.05
CA GLN A 26 -3.61 -5.37 2.47
C GLN A 26 -2.39 -5.11 3.35
N SER A 27 -1.21 -4.98 2.75
CA SER A 27 0.07 -4.85 3.47
C SER A 27 0.87 -3.61 3.06
N SER A 28 0.51 -2.98 1.95
CA SER A 28 1.24 -1.86 1.38
C SER A 28 0.29 -0.89 0.69
N GLY A 29 0.60 0.40 0.70
CA GLY A 29 -0.21 1.40 0.00
C GLY A 29 0.40 2.79 0.07
N ILE A 30 -0.06 3.65 -0.84
CA ILE A 30 0.35 5.07 -0.90
C ILE A 30 -0.29 5.92 0.19
N GLY A 31 -1.34 5.40 0.84
CA GLY A 31 -2.04 6.07 1.94
C GLY A 31 -1.41 5.83 3.31
N GLY A 32 -0.30 5.13 3.39
CA GLY A 32 0.40 4.81 4.62
C GLY A 32 1.69 5.62 4.81
N GLY A 33 2.52 5.14 5.72
CA GLY A 33 3.86 5.63 5.98
C GLY A 33 4.87 4.50 6.13
N GLY A 34 6.12 4.83 6.36
CA GLY A 34 7.18 3.85 6.52
C GLY A 34 8.49 4.44 6.95
N PHE A 35 9.44 3.56 7.20
CA PHE A 35 10.82 3.93 7.51
C PHE A 35 11.74 3.44 6.41
N THR A 36 12.80 4.20 6.13
CA THR A 36 13.80 3.80 5.14
C THR A 36 15.19 3.87 5.72
N LEU A 37 15.97 2.81 5.48
CA LEU A 37 17.39 2.71 5.79
C LEU A 37 18.17 2.56 4.49
N ILE A 38 19.12 3.45 4.21
CA ILE A 38 19.94 3.43 3.00
C ILE A 38 21.41 3.44 3.40
N PHE A 39 22.11 2.36 3.09
CA PHE A 39 23.56 2.31 3.25
C PHE A 39 24.26 2.65 1.94
N MET A 40 25.04 3.74 1.96
CA MET A 40 25.85 4.18 0.83
C MET A 40 27.28 3.69 1.00
N LYS A 41 27.65 2.64 0.26
CA LYS A 41 28.97 1.98 0.38
C LYS A 41 30.13 2.92 0.11
N GLU A 42 30.02 3.78 -0.93
CA GLU A 42 31.09 4.72 -1.32
C GLU A 42 31.38 5.76 -0.23
N GLN A 43 30.37 6.09 0.58
CA GLN A 43 30.49 7.05 1.69
C GLN A 43 30.69 6.36 3.05
N ASN A 44 30.59 5.03 3.06
CA ASN A 44 30.53 4.21 4.30
C ASN A 44 29.53 4.78 5.31
N ARG A 45 28.35 5.18 4.84
CA ARG A 45 27.36 5.90 5.66
C ARG A 45 25.97 5.31 5.54
N LEU A 46 25.33 5.17 6.70
CA LEU A 46 23.91 4.81 6.82
C LEU A 46 23.08 6.09 6.94
N TYR A 47 22.05 6.18 6.12
CA TYR A 47 21.01 7.21 6.17
C TYR A 47 19.71 6.60 6.65
N THR A 48 19.00 7.31 7.52
CA THR A 48 17.71 6.92 8.05
C THR A 48 16.67 7.99 7.73
N PHE A 49 15.48 7.56 7.33
CA PHE A 49 14.37 8.45 7.02
C PHE A 49 13.14 7.96 7.76
N ASP A 50 12.53 8.86 8.51
CA ASP A 50 11.24 8.66 9.15
C ASP A 50 10.16 9.29 8.28
N GLY A 51 9.37 8.43 7.64
CA GLY A 51 8.18 8.78 6.89
C GLY A 51 6.94 8.10 7.51
N ARG A 52 6.88 8.00 8.85
CA ARG A 52 5.71 7.49 9.54
C ARG A 52 4.54 8.48 9.40
N GLU A 53 3.34 7.94 9.31
CA GLU A 53 2.11 8.72 9.35
C GLU A 53 1.99 9.47 10.69
N THR A 54 1.49 10.68 10.63
CA THR A 54 1.13 11.45 11.83
C THR A 54 -0.37 11.45 12.04
N ALA A 55 -0.81 11.66 13.27
CA ALA A 55 -2.22 11.87 13.55
C ALA A 55 -2.70 13.19 12.89
N PRO A 56 -3.94 13.26 12.38
CA PRO A 56 -4.52 14.52 11.93
C PRO A 56 -4.51 15.56 13.06
N ALA A 57 -4.14 16.81 12.73
CA ALA A 57 -3.96 17.88 13.72
C ALA A 57 -5.20 18.15 14.59
N ASN A 58 -6.38 17.93 14.04
CA ASN A 58 -7.66 18.22 14.71
C ASN A 58 -8.31 17.00 15.37
N ILE A 59 -7.60 15.87 15.51
CA ILE A 59 -8.15 14.70 16.18
C ILE A 59 -8.21 14.97 17.71
N PRO A 60 -9.37 14.76 18.38
CA PRO A 60 -9.46 14.94 19.82
C PRO A 60 -8.53 13.96 20.57
N LEU A 61 -7.87 14.41 21.63
CA LEU A 61 -6.96 13.58 22.44
C LEU A 61 -7.64 12.32 22.99
N ASN A 62 -8.94 12.40 23.29
CA ASN A 62 -9.72 11.27 23.79
C ASN A 62 -10.42 10.46 22.70
N PHE A 63 -10.10 10.68 21.42
CA PHE A 63 -10.74 10.01 20.29
C PHE A 63 -10.77 8.49 20.43
N PHE A 64 -9.68 7.89 20.89
CA PHE A 64 -9.55 6.43 21.00
C PHE A 64 -10.22 5.82 22.23
N GLU A 65 -10.63 6.64 23.21
CA GLU A 65 -11.20 6.16 24.49
C GLU A 65 -12.47 5.31 24.26
N LYS A 66 -13.35 5.74 23.34
CA LYS A 66 -14.60 5.04 23.01
C LYS A 66 -14.40 3.68 22.35
N TYR A 67 -13.21 3.42 21.81
CA TYR A 67 -12.88 2.17 21.12
C TYR A 67 -12.12 1.17 22.00
N LYS A 68 -11.85 1.50 23.27
CA LYS A 68 -11.21 0.60 24.23
C LYS A 68 -12.16 -0.53 24.66
N GLY A 69 -11.59 -1.67 25.01
CA GLY A 69 -12.26 -2.71 25.80
C GLY A 69 -12.89 -3.87 25.02
N SER A 70 -12.99 -3.85 23.70
CA SER A 70 -13.46 -5.02 22.94
C SER A 70 -12.90 -5.09 21.52
N ARG A 71 -12.83 -6.33 20.98
CA ARG A 71 -12.41 -6.58 19.60
C ARG A 71 -13.32 -5.92 18.57
N ASN A 72 -14.61 -5.87 18.83
CA ASN A 72 -15.59 -5.24 17.92
C ASN A 72 -15.34 -3.73 17.83
N LYS A 73 -15.08 -3.08 18.95
CA LYS A 73 -14.72 -1.65 18.98
C LYS A 73 -13.41 -1.36 18.25
N PHE A 74 -12.45 -2.27 18.31
CA PHE A 74 -11.22 -2.16 17.50
C PHE A 74 -11.55 -2.19 15.99
N TYR A 75 -12.45 -3.06 15.56
CA TYR A 75 -12.86 -3.11 14.14
C TYR A 75 -13.65 -1.88 13.71
N GLU A 76 -14.51 -1.33 14.56
CA GLU A 76 -15.16 -0.04 14.32
C GLU A 76 -14.14 1.09 14.14
N LEU A 77 -13.07 1.06 14.93
CA LEU A 77 -11.97 2.04 14.79
C LEU A 77 -11.27 1.90 13.44
N VAL A 78 -10.80 0.71 13.07
CA VAL A 78 -10.01 0.53 11.83
C VAL A 78 -10.81 0.78 10.55
N THR A 79 -12.13 0.69 10.60
CA THR A 79 -13.01 1.04 9.48
C THR A 79 -13.48 2.51 9.50
N ASN A 80 -13.13 3.27 10.55
CA ASN A 80 -13.50 4.66 10.66
C ASN A 80 -12.52 5.56 9.89
N PRO A 81 -12.97 6.46 9.00
CA PRO A 81 -12.09 7.37 8.28
C PRO A 81 -11.16 8.21 9.17
N ALA A 82 -11.59 8.52 10.40
CA ALA A 82 -10.78 9.28 11.35
C ALA A 82 -9.59 8.49 11.92
N SER A 83 -9.50 7.18 11.67
CA SER A 83 -8.32 6.37 12.03
C SER A 83 -7.18 6.46 11.00
N VAL A 84 -7.44 7.08 9.84
CA VAL A 84 -6.44 7.24 8.79
C VAL A 84 -5.46 8.35 9.19
N GLY A 85 -4.17 8.01 9.23
CA GLY A 85 -3.10 8.99 9.45
C GLY A 85 -2.88 9.90 8.23
N VAL A 86 -2.12 10.96 8.41
CA VAL A 86 -1.66 11.81 7.30
C VAL A 86 -0.66 11.01 6.47
N PRO A 87 -0.95 10.70 5.19
CA PRO A 87 -0.09 9.85 4.37
C PRO A 87 1.27 10.48 4.10
N SER A 88 2.32 9.67 4.12
CA SER A 88 3.69 10.15 3.91
C SER A 88 4.52 9.33 2.91
N ILE A 89 4.06 8.14 2.50
CA ILE A 89 4.82 7.28 1.57
C ILE A 89 5.24 8.00 0.29
N PRO A 90 4.36 8.70 -0.47
CA PRO A 90 4.79 9.38 -1.69
C PRO A 90 5.86 10.43 -1.45
N LEU A 91 5.73 11.21 -0.36
CA LEU A 91 6.69 12.24 0.02
C LEU A 91 8.05 11.63 0.42
N LEU A 92 8.02 10.53 1.20
CA LEU A 92 9.22 9.80 1.60
C LEU A 92 9.97 9.28 0.37
N LEU A 93 9.26 8.64 -0.56
CA LEU A 93 9.84 8.07 -1.78
C LEU A 93 10.42 9.16 -2.68
N GLU A 94 9.71 10.26 -2.87
CA GLU A 94 10.21 11.40 -3.63
C GLU A 94 11.48 11.99 -2.99
N HIS A 95 11.47 12.15 -1.66
CA HIS A 95 12.61 12.71 -0.93
C HIS A 95 13.89 11.84 -1.06
N ILE A 96 13.77 10.52 -0.84
CA ILE A 96 14.91 9.62 -0.97
C ILE A 96 15.39 9.50 -2.42
N HIS A 97 14.47 9.53 -3.38
CA HIS A 97 14.81 9.50 -4.79
C HIS A 97 15.54 10.77 -5.22
N LYS A 98 15.08 11.97 -4.87
CA LYS A 98 15.78 13.23 -5.16
C LYS A 98 17.22 13.24 -4.64
N LYS A 99 17.49 12.55 -3.54
CA LYS A 99 18.79 12.51 -2.90
C LYS A 99 19.72 11.42 -3.43
N PHE A 100 19.16 10.25 -3.79
CA PHE A 100 19.95 9.06 -4.07
C PHE A 100 19.55 8.33 -5.37
N GLY A 101 18.43 8.68 -6.00
CA GLY A 101 17.97 8.07 -7.25
C GLY A 101 18.88 8.39 -8.43
N ARG A 102 18.82 7.57 -9.46
CA ARG A 102 19.59 7.72 -10.71
C ARG A 102 18.71 7.89 -11.94
N LEU A 103 17.60 7.12 -12.00
CA LEU A 103 16.69 7.20 -13.14
C LEU A 103 15.72 8.38 -12.97
N PRO A 104 15.16 8.90 -14.08
CA PRO A 104 14.10 9.89 -14.02
C PRO A 104 12.92 9.38 -13.19
N TRP A 105 12.36 10.24 -12.34
CA TRP A 105 11.26 9.89 -11.44
C TRP A 105 10.06 9.23 -12.16
N HIS A 106 9.69 9.75 -13.33
CA HIS A 106 8.56 9.23 -14.08
C HIS A 106 8.75 7.78 -14.56
N ASP A 107 9.98 7.38 -14.93
CA ASP A 107 10.29 6.03 -15.42
C ASP A 107 10.04 4.95 -14.37
N LEU A 108 10.13 5.33 -13.08
CA LEU A 108 9.91 4.42 -11.96
C LEU A 108 8.44 3.99 -11.81
N HIS A 109 7.53 4.73 -12.42
CA HIS A 109 6.09 4.49 -12.34
C HIS A 109 5.52 3.73 -13.54
N ASP A 110 6.28 3.56 -14.61
CA ASP A 110 5.82 2.86 -15.83
C ASP A 110 5.33 1.45 -15.54
N ASN A 111 6.09 0.70 -14.74
CA ASN A 111 5.74 -0.69 -14.43
C ASN A 111 4.46 -0.80 -13.58
N PRO A 112 4.31 -0.15 -12.42
CA PRO A 112 3.07 -0.18 -11.65
C PRO A 112 1.88 0.39 -12.42
N ILE A 113 2.05 1.43 -13.24
CA ILE A 113 0.97 1.97 -14.10
C ILE A 113 0.54 0.93 -15.14
N ASN A 114 1.48 0.31 -15.82
CA ASN A 114 1.18 -0.72 -16.80
C ASN A 114 0.49 -1.94 -16.18
N LEU A 115 0.96 -2.35 -15.00
CA LEU A 115 0.36 -3.44 -14.25
C LEU A 115 -1.07 -3.10 -13.79
N SER A 116 -1.32 -1.88 -13.36
CA SER A 116 -2.66 -1.39 -13.01
C SER A 116 -3.61 -1.45 -14.20
N LYS A 117 -3.16 -1.02 -15.39
CA LYS A 117 -3.96 -1.01 -16.63
C LYS A 117 -4.20 -2.42 -17.17
N LYS A 118 -3.17 -3.26 -17.24
CA LYS A 118 -3.24 -4.62 -17.80
C LYS A 118 -3.89 -5.61 -16.83
N GLY A 119 -3.79 -5.35 -15.54
CA GLY A 119 -4.21 -6.24 -14.47
C GLY A 119 -3.07 -7.14 -13.99
N PHE A 120 -3.30 -7.79 -12.86
CA PHE A 120 -2.40 -8.75 -12.24
C PHE A 120 -3.17 -9.96 -11.73
N LEU A 121 -2.51 -11.09 -11.58
CA LEU A 121 -3.14 -12.32 -11.10
C LEU A 121 -3.25 -12.30 -9.57
N ILE A 122 -4.43 -12.66 -9.05
CA ILE A 122 -4.65 -12.79 -7.60
C ILE A 122 -3.69 -13.87 -7.07
N SER A 123 -2.83 -13.46 -6.13
CA SER A 123 -1.92 -14.37 -5.43
C SER A 123 -2.67 -15.22 -4.39
N PRO A 124 -2.12 -16.40 -3.98
CA PRO A 124 -2.66 -17.17 -2.86
C PRO A 124 -2.77 -16.34 -1.57
N ARG A 125 -1.79 -15.48 -1.32
CA ARG A 125 -1.75 -14.59 -0.15
C ARG A 125 -2.88 -13.56 -0.20
N LEU A 126 -3.04 -12.84 -1.31
CA LEU A 126 -4.11 -11.86 -1.48
C LEU A 126 -5.49 -12.52 -1.32
N ASN A 127 -5.73 -13.65 -1.99
CA ASN A 127 -6.97 -14.39 -1.87
C ASN A 127 -7.28 -14.78 -0.41
N ALA A 128 -6.31 -15.36 0.31
CA ALA A 128 -6.48 -15.77 1.69
C ALA A 128 -6.78 -14.60 2.63
N LEU A 129 -6.16 -13.43 2.43
CA LEU A 129 -6.36 -12.26 3.29
C LEU A 129 -7.70 -11.56 2.99
N VAL A 130 -8.08 -11.43 1.72
CA VAL A 130 -9.40 -10.92 1.33
C VAL A 130 -10.52 -11.83 1.85
N SER A 131 -10.33 -13.15 1.79
CA SER A 131 -11.31 -14.11 2.32
C SER A 131 -11.55 -14.02 3.83
N ARG A 132 -10.53 -13.60 4.57
CA ARG A 132 -10.61 -13.44 6.04
C ARG A 132 -11.14 -12.07 6.47
N ASP A 133 -11.13 -11.09 5.57
CA ASP A 133 -11.59 -9.75 5.86
C ASP A 133 -13.13 -9.70 5.87
N LYS A 134 -13.69 -9.16 6.95
CA LYS A 134 -15.14 -9.09 7.18
C LYS A 134 -15.77 -7.79 6.67
N PHE A 135 -14.95 -6.81 6.27
CA PHE A 135 -15.40 -5.45 5.97
C PHE A 135 -15.28 -5.09 4.49
N LEU A 136 -14.37 -5.73 3.74
CA LEU A 136 -14.18 -5.44 2.32
C LEU A 136 -15.46 -5.64 1.47
N ASN A 137 -16.31 -6.56 1.86
CA ASN A 137 -17.59 -6.82 1.17
C ASN A 137 -18.70 -5.82 1.52
N THR A 138 -18.51 -4.94 2.49
CA THR A 138 -19.48 -3.89 2.86
C THR A 138 -19.42 -2.67 1.96
N SER A 139 -18.25 -2.40 1.36
CA SER A 139 -18.06 -1.32 0.39
C SER A 139 -18.37 -1.83 -1.03
N LYS A 140 -19.22 -1.09 -1.75
CA LYS A 140 -19.55 -1.44 -3.15
C LYS A 140 -18.31 -1.58 -4.02
N ASN A 141 -17.37 -0.64 -3.95
CA ASN A 141 -16.17 -0.65 -4.77
C ASN A 141 -15.28 -1.87 -4.47
N SER A 142 -15.05 -2.18 -3.19
CA SER A 142 -14.27 -3.34 -2.78
C SER A 142 -14.96 -4.65 -3.16
N LYS A 143 -16.29 -4.69 -3.03
CA LYS A 143 -17.09 -5.85 -3.44
C LYS A 143 -16.96 -6.12 -4.94
N ASP A 144 -17.16 -5.11 -5.77
CA ASP A 144 -17.05 -5.23 -7.23
C ASP A 144 -15.62 -5.62 -7.67
N TYR A 145 -14.62 -5.17 -6.91
CA TYR A 145 -13.22 -5.42 -7.23
C TYR A 145 -12.74 -6.82 -6.83
N PHE A 146 -13.01 -7.27 -5.61
CA PHE A 146 -12.46 -8.51 -5.05
C PHE A 146 -13.38 -9.72 -5.10
N PHE A 147 -14.70 -9.53 -5.22
CA PHE A 147 -15.68 -10.60 -5.10
C PHE A 147 -16.39 -10.89 -6.42
N ASN A 148 -16.96 -12.08 -6.54
CA ASN A 148 -17.77 -12.47 -7.69
C ASN A 148 -19.17 -11.87 -7.57
N SER A 149 -19.62 -11.17 -8.61
CA SER A 149 -20.94 -10.50 -8.63
C SER A 149 -22.10 -11.48 -8.81
N ASN A 150 -21.86 -12.69 -9.30
CA ASN A 150 -22.87 -13.64 -9.75
C ASN A 150 -23.12 -14.83 -8.80
N SER A 151 -22.57 -14.83 -7.60
CA SER A 151 -22.79 -15.90 -6.62
C SER A 151 -23.69 -15.41 -5.50
N GLU A 152 -24.69 -16.22 -5.10
CA GLU A 152 -25.51 -16.00 -3.90
C GLU A 152 -24.65 -15.88 -2.65
N ILE A 153 -23.46 -16.46 -2.68
CA ILE A 153 -22.40 -16.32 -1.69
C ILE A 153 -21.38 -15.36 -2.26
N ASN A 154 -21.13 -14.24 -1.59
CA ASN A 154 -20.07 -13.27 -1.93
C ASN A 154 -18.69 -13.95 -1.86
N SER A 155 -18.38 -14.83 -2.81
CA SER A 155 -17.11 -15.55 -2.87
C SER A 155 -16.02 -14.62 -3.43
N VAL A 156 -14.84 -14.68 -2.83
CA VAL A 156 -13.66 -13.98 -3.33
C VAL A 156 -13.29 -14.53 -4.71
N LYS A 157 -12.87 -13.66 -5.63
CA LYS A 157 -12.35 -14.09 -6.93
C LYS A 157 -11.18 -15.07 -6.73
N PRO A 158 -11.10 -16.14 -7.54
CA PRO A 158 -10.16 -17.23 -7.28
C PRO A 158 -8.68 -16.81 -7.50
N ILE A 159 -7.78 -17.58 -6.92
CA ILE A 159 -6.34 -17.50 -7.20
C ILE A 159 -6.12 -17.61 -8.71
N GLY A 160 -5.26 -16.77 -9.26
CA GLY A 160 -5.01 -16.71 -10.70
C GLY A 160 -6.04 -15.91 -11.51
N PHE A 161 -7.09 -15.37 -10.90
CA PHE A 161 -8.00 -14.45 -11.57
C PHE A 161 -7.28 -13.15 -11.93
N LEU A 162 -7.47 -12.68 -13.17
CA LEU A 162 -6.89 -11.41 -13.62
C LEU A 162 -7.67 -10.22 -13.04
N LEU A 163 -7.12 -9.61 -12.02
CA LEU A 163 -7.71 -8.43 -11.37
C LEU A 163 -7.27 -7.17 -12.11
N LYS A 164 -8.21 -6.33 -12.51
CA LYS A 164 -7.97 -5.08 -13.23
C LYS A 164 -8.63 -3.91 -12.52
N ASN A 165 -7.96 -2.78 -12.45
CA ASN A 165 -8.59 -1.51 -12.13
C ASN A 165 -9.50 -1.10 -13.31
N LYS A 166 -10.72 -0.68 -12.99
CA LYS A 166 -11.68 -0.17 -13.98
C LYS A 166 -11.45 1.31 -14.23
#